data_d9c4a7bf6f3f76a805c677a3037faecb
#
_entry.id   d9c4a7bf6f3f76a805c677a3037faecb
#
_cell.length_a   1.000
_cell.length_b   1.000
_cell.length_c   1.000
_cell.angle_alpha   90.00
_cell.angle_beta   90.00
_cell.angle_gamma   90.00
#
_symmetry.space_group_name_H-M   'P 1'
#
loop_
_entity.id
_entity.type
_entity.pdbx_description
1 polymer ?
#
loop_
_entity_poly.entity_id
_entity_poly.type
_entity_poly.pdbx_seq_one_letter_code
_entity_poly.pdbx_strand_id
1 'polypeptide(L)'
;VSTTRRGRAPLRAASIGLVVFGGTLGAAAREGLVLAGRHTDGALFVVPLANVIGAFILGYLFEALTRTAPAPERTRRSMLLVGTGFCGGLTTYSALATGTAALFDDSRIGIGLAYALGTVVVGAGATLLGIVLASGLHDRRAADRHEAGGADS
;
A
#
# COMPACT_ATOMS: atom_id res chain seq x y z
N VAL A 1 36.66 17.56 26.42
CA VAL A 1 35.79 16.48 25.95
C VAL A 1 34.56 17.14 25.34
N SER A 2 34.53 17.25 24.00
CA SER A 2 33.47 17.93 23.25
C SER A 2 32.38 16.92 22.94
N THR A 3 31.30 16.91 23.72
CA THR A 3 30.11 16.12 23.44
C THR A 3 29.33 16.77 22.31
N THR A 4 29.59 16.34 21.09
CA THR A 4 28.75 16.66 19.93
C THR A 4 27.36 16.07 20.19
N ARG A 5 26.42 16.89 20.64
CA ARG A 5 24.98 16.62 20.61
C ARG A 5 24.63 16.36 19.13
N ARG A 6 24.55 15.07 18.76
CA ARG A 6 23.79 14.69 17.54
C ARG A 6 22.36 15.15 17.74
N GLY A 7 22.03 16.33 17.24
CA GLY A 7 20.66 16.82 17.18
C GLY A 7 19.82 15.78 16.49
N ARG A 8 18.85 15.19 17.19
CA ARG A 8 17.75 14.47 16.56
C ARG A 8 17.18 15.44 15.53
N ALA A 9 17.34 15.13 14.24
CA ALA A 9 16.73 15.92 13.21
C ALA A 9 15.22 16.02 13.55
N PRO A 10 14.66 17.23 13.70
CA PRO A 10 13.25 17.39 14.02
C PRO A 10 12.50 16.63 12.93
N LEU A 11 11.57 15.73 13.36
CA LEU A 11 10.60 15.13 12.43
C LEU A 11 10.00 16.32 11.71
N ARG A 12 10.36 16.50 10.45
CA ARG A 12 9.97 17.73 9.74
C ARG A 12 8.46 17.72 9.71
N ALA A 13 7.83 18.79 10.15
CA ALA A 13 6.38 18.95 10.13
C ALA A 13 5.76 18.57 8.76
N ALA A 14 6.52 18.84 7.68
CA ALA A 14 6.20 18.41 6.33
C ALA A 14 6.06 16.88 6.18
N SER A 15 6.88 16.07 6.87
CA SER A 15 6.78 14.60 6.81
C SER A 15 5.52 14.09 7.49
N ILE A 16 5.19 14.67 8.64
CA ILE A 16 3.96 14.37 9.36
C ILE A 16 2.75 14.80 8.52
N GLY A 17 2.80 15.99 7.93
CA GLY A 17 1.75 16.49 7.03
C GLY A 17 1.48 15.56 5.85
N LEU A 18 2.52 15.00 5.22
CA LEU A 18 2.37 14.02 4.12
C LEU A 18 1.67 12.74 4.58
N VAL A 19 2.05 12.21 5.73
CA VAL A 19 1.43 10.99 6.28
C VAL A 19 -0.02 11.24 6.67
N VAL A 20 -0.31 12.36 7.35
CA VAL A 20 -1.67 12.74 7.75
C VAL A 20 -2.55 12.94 6.52
N PHE A 21 -2.09 13.70 5.53
CA PHE A 21 -2.83 13.94 4.30
C PHE A 21 -3.10 12.64 3.52
N GLY A 22 -2.05 11.83 3.30
CA GLY A 22 -2.20 10.51 2.65
C GLY A 22 -3.14 9.59 3.43
N GLY A 23 -2.98 9.53 4.76
CA GLY A 23 -3.82 8.71 5.64
C GLY A 23 -5.29 9.11 5.62
N THR A 24 -5.57 10.42 5.61
CA THR A 24 -6.95 10.94 5.47
C THR A 24 -7.57 10.51 4.14
N LEU A 25 -6.84 10.63 3.03
CA LEU A 25 -7.32 10.18 1.72
C LEU A 25 -7.53 8.66 1.67
N GLY A 26 -6.61 7.88 2.23
CA GLY A 26 -6.73 6.43 2.32
C GLY A 26 -7.94 5.99 3.15
N ALA A 27 -8.13 6.60 4.32
CA ALA A 27 -9.29 6.33 5.17
C ALA A 27 -10.62 6.74 4.50
N ALA A 28 -10.64 7.88 3.81
CA ALA A 28 -11.81 8.32 3.04
C ALA A 28 -12.13 7.35 1.88
N ALA A 29 -11.10 6.87 1.16
CA ALA A 29 -11.28 5.88 0.11
C ALA A 29 -11.84 4.55 0.67
N ARG A 30 -11.31 4.08 1.81
CA ARG A 30 -11.83 2.89 2.49
C ARG A 30 -13.31 3.08 2.90
N GLU A 31 -13.63 4.21 3.53
CA GLU A 31 -15.01 4.49 3.93
C GLU A 31 -15.94 4.56 2.71
N GLY A 32 -15.49 5.16 1.62
CA GLY A 32 -16.21 5.16 0.34
C GLY A 32 -16.49 3.75 -0.18
N LEU A 33 -15.52 2.83 -0.09
CA LEU A 33 -15.73 1.42 -0.44
C LEU A 33 -16.75 0.74 0.49
N VAL A 34 -16.67 1.01 1.80
CA VAL A 34 -17.62 0.46 2.79
C VAL A 34 -19.03 0.97 2.50
N LEU A 35 -19.20 2.25 2.23
CA LEU A 35 -20.51 2.84 1.90
C LEU A 35 -21.08 2.26 0.60
N ALA A 36 -20.25 2.12 -0.43
CA ALA A 36 -20.66 1.52 -1.70
C ALA A 36 -21.06 0.03 -1.55
N GLY A 37 -20.38 -0.70 -0.67
CA GLY A 37 -20.65 -2.12 -0.42
C GLY A 37 -21.83 -2.40 0.52
N ARG A 38 -22.33 -1.41 1.27
CA ARG A 38 -23.39 -1.61 2.29
C ARG A 38 -24.71 -2.16 1.74
N HIS A 39 -25.01 -1.92 0.47
CA HIS A 39 -26.26 -2.32 -0.18
C HIS A 39 -26.10 -3.56 -1.06
N THR A 40 -24.97 -4.25 -0.96
CA THR A 40 -24.68 -5.44 -1.76
C THR A 40 -24.37 -6.63 -0.85
N ASP A 41 -24.63 -7.85 -1.34
CA ASP A 41 -24.22 -9.09 -0.67
C ASP A 41 -22.69 -9.19 -0.50
N GLY A 42 -21.94 -8.22 -1.07
CA GLY A 42 -20.50 -8.13 -1.02
C GLY A 42 -19.92 -7.39 0.19
N ALA A 43 -20.73 -6.93 1.15
CA ALA A 43 -20.26 -6.15 2.30
C ALA A 43 -19.08 -6.82 3.07
N LEU A 44 -19.09 -8.14 3.17
CA LEU A 44 -18.04 -8.93 3.80
C LEU A 44 -16.67 -8.81 3.06
N PHE A 45 -16.70 -8.61 1.73
CA PHE A 45 -15.48 -8.58 0.91
C PHE A 45 -14.85 -7.18 0.78
N VAL A 46 -15.50 -6.14 1.26
CA VAL A 46 -15.02 -4.75 1.14
C VAL A 46 -13.70 -4.55 1.89
N VAL A 47 -13.58 -5.09 3.10
CA VAL A 47 -12.36 -5.00 3.91
C VAL A 47 -11.20 -5.77 3.29
N PRO A 48 -11.36 -7.07 2.90
CA PRO A 48 -10.36 -7.78 2.12
C PRO A 48 -9.94 -7.03 0.86
N LEU A 49 -10.89 -6.49 0.09
CA LEU A 49 -10.61 -5.75 -1.13
C LEU A 49 -9.73 -4.52 -0.87
N ALA A 50 -10.06 -3.70 0.13
CA ALA A 50 -9.25 -2.54 0.51
C ALA A 50 -7.83 -2.94 0.92
N ASN A 51 -7.69 -4.03 1.69
CA ASN A 51 -6.38 -4.54 2.10
C ASN A 51 -5.57 -5.08 0.91
N VAL A 52 -6.18 -5.79 -0.02
CA VAL A 52 -5.53 -6.31 -1.24
C VAL A 52 -5.09 -5.17 -2.16
N ILE A 53 -5.94 -4.15 -2.37
CA ILE A 53 -5.58 -2.96 -3.16
C ILE A 53 -4.39 -2.23 -2.52
N GLY A 54 -4.43 -2.00 -1.21
CA GLY A 54 -3.34 -1.35 -0.49
C GLY A 54 -2.03 -2.13 -0.57
N ALA A 55 -2.09 -3.46 -0.45
CA ALA A 55 -0.95 -4.36 -0.58
C ALA A 55 -0.33 -4.31 -1.99
N PHE A 56 -1.16 -4.32 -3.03
CA PHE A 56 -0.72 -4.17 -4.43
C PHE A 56 -0.02 -2.82 -4.65
N ILE A 57 -0.65 -1.71 -4.24
CA ILE A 57 -0.10 -0.35 -4.39
C ILE A 57 1.25 -0.25 -3.68
N LEU A 58 1.35 -0.81 -2.47
CA LEU A 58 2.58 -0.76 -1.68
C LEU A 58 3.71 -1.54 -2.35
N GLY A 59 3.44 -2.75 -2.86
CA GLY A 59 4.41 -3.56 -3.59
C GLY A 59 4.89 -2.87 -4.86
N TYR A 60 3.97 -2.34 -5.66
CA TYR A 60 4.28 -1.58 -6.87
C TYR A 60 5.13 -0.33 -6.57
N LEU A 61 4.73 0.46 -5.58
CA LEU A 61 5.43 1.68 -5.20
C LEU A 61 6.85 1.40 -4.72
N PHE A 62 7.01 0.39 -3.88
CA PHE A 62 8.32 0.00 -3.35
C PHE A 62 9.29 -0.34 -4.47
N GLU A 63 8.89 -1.21 -5.39
CA GLU A 63 9.71 -1.63 -6.52
C GLU A 63 9.99 -0.48 -7.49
N ALA A 64 8.97 0.29 -7.86
CA ALA A 64 9.13 1.43 -8.77
C ALA A 64 10.12 2.48 -8.24
N LEU A 65 10.07 2.77 -6.95
CA LEU A 65 10.99 3.74 -6.32
C LEU A 65 12.41 3.18 -6.15
N THR A 66 12.54 1.88 -5.89
CA THR A 66 13.85 1.23 -5.74
C THR A 66 14.61 1.19 -7.06
N ARG A 67 13.93 0.87 -8.17
CA ARG A 67 14.56 0.76 -9.49
C ARG A 67 14.83 2.10 -10.18
N THR A 68 13.96 3.08 -10.00
CA THR A 68 14.10 4.37 -10.69
C THR A 68 15.16 5.27 -10.03
N ALA A 69 15.61 4.93 -8.81
CA ALA A 69 16.57 5.71 -8.02
C ALA A 69 16.33 7.24 -8.11
N PRO A 70 15.11 7.72 -7.87
CA PRO A 70 14.84 9.15 -7.82
C PRO A 70 15.65 9.80 -6.70
N ALA A 71 15.78 11.12 -6.71
CA ALA A 71 16.44 11.85 -5.63
C ALA A 71 15.92 11.36 -4.26
N PRO A 72 16.78 11.09 -3.27
CA PRO A 72 16.40 10.47 -1.99
C PRO A 72 15.21 11.14 -1.30
N GLU A 73 15.09 12.45 -1.44
CA GLU A 73 13.99 13.21 -0.86
C GLU A 73 12.65 12.94 -1.57
N ARG A 74 12.64 12.75 -2.89
CA ARG A 74 11.44 12.42 -3.66
C ARG A 74 10.95 11.02 -3.31
N THR A 75 11.85 10.05 -3.25
CA THR A 75 11.55 8.68 -2.82
C THR A 75 10.92 8.69 -1.42
N ARG A 76 11.55 9.41 -0.49
CA ARG A 76 11.05 9.51 0.89
C ARG A 76 9.66 10.13 0.96
N ARG A 77 9.40 11.21 0.23
CA ARG A 77 8.08 11.86 0.20
C ARG A 77 7.00 10.96 -0.38
N SER A 78 7.28 10.27 -1.49
CA SER A 78 6.34 9.32 -2.08
C SER A 78 6.03 8.16 -1.14
N MET A 79 7.03 7.61 -0.45
CA MET A 79 6.84 6.55 0.54
C MET A 79 6.04 7.02 1.75
N LEU A 80 6.23 8.26 2.21
CA LEU A 80 5.46 8.82 3.32
C LEU A 80 4.01 9.10 2.92
N LEU A 81 3.79 9.67 1.75
CA LEU A 81 2.45 10.06 1.29
C LEU A 81 1.62 8.84 0.89
N VAL A 82 2.15 8.01 -0.01
CA VAL A 82 1.40 6.89 -0.60
C VAL A 82 1.58 5.62 0.23
N GLY A 83 2.82 5.23 0.53
CA GLY A 83 3.09 3.98 1.27
C GLY A 83 2.56 4.05 2.70
N THR A 84 3.12 4.95 3.53
CA THR A 84 2.74 5.05 4.94
C THR A 84 1.38 5.72 5.13
N GLY A 85 1.13 6.83 4.41
CA GLY A 85 -0.12 7.58 4.55
C GLY A 85 -1.28 6.84 3.88
N PHE A 86 -1.38 6.90 2.56
CA PHE A 86 -2.55 6.40 1.83
C PHE A 86 -2.80 4.90 2.05
N CYS A 87 -1.80 4.04 1.85
CA CYS A 87 -1.97 2.60 2.07
C CYS A 87 -2.26 2.29 3.55
N GLY A 88 -1.61 3.00 4.50
CA GLY A 88 -1.89 2.84 5.93
C GLY A 88 -3.30 3.26 6.33
N GLY A 89 -3.88 4.29 5.68
CA GLY A 89 -5.27 4.70 5.89
C GLY A 89 -6.29 3.80 5.18
N LEU A 90 -5.94 3.30 3.99
CA LEU A 90 -6.80 2.41 3.20
C LEU A 90 -6.93 1.02 3.82
N THR A 91 -5.82 0.43 4.28
CA THR A 91 -5.79 -0.92 4.87
C THR A 91 -6.19 -0.90 6.34
N THR A 92 -6.76 -2.01 6.83
CA THR A 92 -7.18 -2.13 8.23
C THR A 92 -7.11 -3.57 8.71
N TYR A 93 -6.30 -3.80 9.75
CA TYR A 93 -6.26 -5.07 10.45
C TYR A 93 -7.44 -5.23 11.42
N SER A 94 -7.82 -4.15 12.10
CA SER A 94 -8.89 -4.20 13.10
C SER A 94 -10.23 -4.59 12.51
N ALA A 95 -10.60 -4.04 11.33
CA ALA A 95 -11.84 -4.42 10.66
C ALA A 95 -11.81 -5.87 10.16
N LEU A 96 -10.65 -6.36 9.68
CA LEU A 96 -10.46 -7.77 9.33
C LEU A 96 -10.66 -8.67 10.56
N ALA A 97 -10.05 -8.33 11.69
CA ALA A 97 -10.17 -9.08 12.93
C ALA A 97 -11.61 -9.08 13.46
N THR A 98 -12.29 -7.93 13.44
CA THR A 98 -13.70 -7.82 13.88
C THR A 98 -14.62 -8.64 12.98
N GLY A 99 -14.45 -8.59 11.66
CA GLY A 99 -15.23 -9.42 10.73
C GLY A 99 -15.00 -10.92 10.93
N THR A 100 -13.74 -11.32 11.23
CA THR A 100 -13.42 -12.71 11.56
C THR A 100 -14.10 -13.15 12.86
N ALA A 101 -14.05 -12.31 13.91
CA ALA A 101 -14.68 -12.58 15.19
C ALA A 101 -16.21 -12.73 15.06
N ALA A 102 -16.86 -11.85 14.30
CA ALA A 102 -18.28 -11.93 14.04
C ALA A 102 -18.67 -13.26 13.36
N LEU A 103 -17.86 -13.75 12.41
CA LEU A 103 -18.08 -15.04 11.78
C LEU A 103 -17.91 -16.22 12.77
N PHE A 104 -17.03 -16.08 13.76
CA PHE A 104 -16.87 -17.09 14.82
C PHE A 104 -18.06 -17.09 15.78
N ASP A 105 -18.55 -15.91 16.15
CA ASP A 105 -19.75 -15.77 17.01
C ASP A 105 -21.00 -16.38 16.33
N ASP A 106 -21.10 -16.28 15.01
CA ASP A 106 -22.12 -16.93 14.20
C ASP A 106 -21.89 -18.45 14.01
N SER A 107 -20.94 -19.05 14.72
CA SER A 107 -20.53 -20.45 14.58
C SER A 107 -20.00 -20.84 13.18
N ARG A 108 -19.57 -19.85 12.36
CA ARG A 108 -19.05 -20.02 11.00
C ARG A 108 -17.52 -20.06 10.99
N ILE A 109 -16.91 -20.85 11.87
CA ILE A 109 -15.45 -20.85 12.12
C ILE A 109 -14.64 -21.08 10.82
N GLY A 110 -15.03 -22.05 9.99
CA GLY A 110 -14.34 -22.35 8.72
C GLY A 110 -14.33 -21.15 7.76
N ILE A 111 -15.44 -20.42 7.68
CA ILE A 111 -15.55 -19.22 6.85
C ILE A 111 -14.73 -18.07 7.43
N GLY A 112 -14.74 -17.88 8.75
CA GLY A 112 -13.92 -16.88 9.41
C GLY A 112 -12.43 -17.12 9.19
N LEU A 113 -11.96 -18.36 9.28
CA LEU A 113 -10.58 -18.73 8.96
C LEU A 113 -10.24 -18.49 7.48
N ALA A 114 -11.11 -18.89 6.57
CA ALA A 114 -10.94 -18.67 5.14
C ALA A 114 -10.90 -17.16 4.81
N TYR A 115 -11.75 -16.37 5.45
CA TYR A 115 -11.78 -14.90 5.32
C TYR A 115 -10.46 -14.26 5.78
N ALA A 116 -9.98 -14.60 6.96
CA ALA A 116 -8.75 -14.04 7.52
C ALA A 116 -7.50 -14.47 6.73
N LEU A 117 -7.28 -15.79 6.60
CA LEU A 117 -6.12 -16.36 5.91
C LEU A 117 -6.15 -16.07 4.41
N GLY A 118 -7.33 -16.15 3.78
CA GLY A 118 -7.51 -15.82 2.37
C GLY A 118 -7.13 -14.37 2.08
N THR A 119 -7.53 -13.42 2.93
CA THR A 119 -7.15 -12.02 2.79
C THR A 119 -5.63 -11.84 2.85
N VAL A 120 -4.96 -12.51 3.78
CA VAL A 120 -3.48 -12.43 3.91
C VAL A 120 -2.78 -13.04 2.71
N VAL A 121 -3.19 -14.22 2.26
CA VAL A 121 -2.57 -14.91 1.12
C VAL A 121 -2.79 -14.14 -0.17
N VAL A 122 -4.02 -13.68 -0.44
CA VAL A 122 -4.33 -12.87 -1.63
C VAL A 122 -3.61 -11.53 -1.57
N GLY A 123 -3.53 -10.90 -0.39
CA GLY A 123 -2.76 -9.66 -0.19
C GLY A 123 -1.26 -9.84 -0.47
N ALA A 124 -0.66 -10.94 -0.01
CA ALA A 124 0.73 -11.28 -0.34
C ALA A 124 0.93 -11.48 -1.85
N GLY A 125 0.02 -12.20 -2.51
CA GLY A 125 0.01 -12.34 -3.96
C GLY A 125 -0.13 -11.01 -4.69
N ALA A 126 -0.99 -10.13 -4.22
CA ALA A 126 -1.16 -8.78 -4.77
C ALA A 126 0.11 -7.93 -4.63
N THR A 127 0.81 -8.02 -3.49
CA THR A 127 2.11 -7.37 -3.29
C THR A 127 3.14 -7.85 -4.31
N LEU A 128 3.27 -9.17 -4.48
CA LEU A 128 4.18 -9.77 -5.47
C LEU A 128 3.82 -9.33 -6.89
N LEU A 129 2.54 -9.32 -7.25
CA LEU A 129 2.06 -8.85 -8.55
C LEU A 129 2.44 -7.38 -8.77
N GLY A 130 2.28 -6.52 -7.77
CA GLY A 130 2.69 -5.11 -7.83
C GLY A 130 4.19 -4.97 -8.12
N ILE A 131 5.02 -5.75 -7.43
CA ILE A 131 6.47 -5.78 -7.65
C ILE A 131 6.80 -6.22 -9.09
N VAL A 132 6.25 -7.35 -9.55
CA VAL A 132 6.51 -7.89 -10.90
C VAL A 132 6.08 -6.91 -11.99
N LEU A 133 4.92 -6.27 -11.85
CA LEU A 133 4.45 -5.27 -12.82
C LEU A 133 5.36 -4.04 -12.86
N ALA A 134 5.80 -3.54 -11.70
CA ALA A 134 6.72 -2.41 -11.65
C ALA A 134 8.06 -2.73 -12.31
N SER A 135 8.61 -3.94 -12.06
CA SER A 135 9.83 -4.45 -12.69
C SER A 135 9.70 -4.51 -14.21
N GLY A 136 8.66 -5.17 -14.71
CA GLY A 136 8.46 -5.37 -16.14
C GLY A 136 8.27 -4.05 -16.91
N LEU A 137 7.59 -3.06 -16.30
CA LEU A 137 7.44 -1.73 -16.90
C LEU A 137 8.77 -0.97 -16.96
N HIS A 138 9.64 -1.15 -15.96
CA HIS A 138 10.96 -0.51 -15.95
C HIS A 138 11.85 -1.09 -17.04
N ASP A 139 11.89 -2.41 -17.17
CA ASP A 139 12.74 -3.12 -18.13
C ASP A 139 12.34 -2.78 -19.58
N ARG A 140 11.04 -2.68 -19.89
CA ARG A 140 10.54 -2.23 -21.19
C ARG A 140 10.98 -0.81 -21.51
N ARG A 141 10.84 0.13 -20.59
CA ARG A 141 11.26 1.53 -20.80
C ARG A 141 12.77 1.67 -20.97
N ALA A 142 13.57 0.78 -20.38
CA ALA A 142 15.02 0.74 -20.59
C ALA A 142 15.37 0.24 -21.99
N ALA A 143 14.69 -0.82 -22.49
CA ALA A 143 14.85 -1.33 -23.84
C ALA A 143 14.50 -0.28 -24.91
N ASP A 144 13.35 0.39 -24.78
CA ASP A 144 12.88 1.43 -25.71
C ASP A 144 13.90 2.59 -25.83
N ARG A 145 14.56 2.95 -24.72
CA ARG A 145 15.58 4.02 -24.73
C ARG A 145 16.86 3.59 -25.43
N HIS A 146 17.25 2.33 -25.32
CA HIS A 146 18.43 1.81 -26.02
C HIS A 146 18.21 1.76 -27.54
N GLU A 147 17.02 1.38 -27.99
CA GLU A 147 16.68 1.38 -29.41
C GLU A 147 16.62 2.79 -30.00
N ALA A 148 16.02 3.76 -29.28
CA ALA A 148 15.95 5.14 -29.72
C ALA A 148 17.33 5.81 -29.78
N GLY A 149 18.23 5.53 -28.85
CA GLY A 149 19.59 6.11 -28.84
C GLY A 149 20.56 5.48 -29.87
N GLY A 150 20.27 4.26 -30.34
CA GLY A 150 21.06 3.59 -31.37
C GLY A 150 20.70 4.00 -32.82
N ALA A 151 19.55 4.66 -33.01
CA ALA A 151 19.10 5.13 -34.32
C ALA A 151 19.68 6.49 -34.72
N ASP A 152 20.28 7.24 -33.78
CA ASP A 152 20.84 8.56 -33.99
C ASP A 152 22.39 8.55 -34.14
N SER A 153 23.01 7.38 -34.17
CA SER A 153 24.49 7.22 -34.33
C SER A 153 24.83 6.49 -35.63
#